data_24623d9161c315b49d31d7ee3ffcff74
#
_entry.id   24623d9161c315b49d31d7ee3ffcff74
#
_cell.length_a   1.000
_cell.length_b   1.000
_cell.length_c   1.000
_cell.angle_alpha   90.00
_cell.angle_beta   90.00
_cell.angle_gamma   90.00
#
_symmetry.space_group_name_H-M   'P 1'
#
loop_
_entity.id
_entity.type
_entity.pdbx_description
1 polymer ?
#
loop_
_entity_poly.entity_id
_entity_poly.type
_entity_poly.pdbx_seq_one_letter_code
_entity_poly.pdbx_strand_id
1 'polypeptide(L)'
;MSLFSFSVATQAQAFNAPKLQNIGSIYIPSIGVTAPLHMGIGSASLEKGFGLWPNTALPGSRGNTVIAGHRTSHLRPLFYIDKIAIGDIIYFYTPTGTAKYKVTKHQIVKPRAVWITRQTRAYIATFFACHPLRSTKERYVVTASLLKFTPKKKR
;
A
#
# COMPACT_ATOMS: atom_id res chain seq x y z
N MET A 1 -18.93 -37.38 51.16
CA MET A 1 -19.18 -36.93 49.75
C MET A 1 -18.35 -35.70 49.50
N SER A 2 -17.30 -35.87 48.71
CA SER A 2 -16.37 -34.79 48.33
C SER A 2 -16.86 -34.15 47.05
N LEU A 3 -17.26 -32.87 47.09
CA LEU A 3 -17.63 -32.09 45.89
C LEU A 3 -16.35 -31.58 45.26
N PHE A 4 -15.94 -32.20 44.12
CA PHE A 4 -14.90 -31.63 43.26
C PHE A 4 -15.48 -30.47 42.44
N SER A 5 -15.13 -29.27 42.84
CA SER A 5 -15.42 -28.07 42.06
C SER A 5 -14.43 -27.96 40.91
N PHE A 6 -14.86 -28.27 39.69
CA PHE A 6 -14.07 -28.01 38.49
C PHE A 6 -14.14 -26.52 38.17
N SER A 7 -13.07 -25.80 38.50
CA SER A 7 -12.88 -24.44 38.01
C SER A 7 -12.49 -24.47 36.55
N VAL A 8 -13.41 -24.13 35.66
CA VAL A 8 -13.12 -23.93 34.25
C VAL A 8 -12.41 -22.59 34.12
N ALA A 9 -11.11 -22.61 34.15
CA ALA A 9 -10.31 -21.44 33.79
C ALA A 9 -10.49 -21.20 32.27
N THR A 10 -11.33 -20.23 31.94
CA THR A 10 -11.45 -19.71 30.57
C THR A 10 -10.15 -18.97 30.26
N GLN A 11 -9.20 -19.66 29.61
CA GLN A 11 -8.05 -18.98 29.01
C GLN A 11 -8.58 -18.13 27.86
N ALA A 12 -8.75 -16.84 28.10
CA ALA A 12 -8.89 -15.87 27.04
C ALA A 12 -7.59 -15.93 26.22
N GLN A 13 -7.64 -16.60 25.08
CA GLN A 13 -6.55 -16.52 24.11
C GLN A 13 -6.44 -15.07 23.71
N ALA A 14 -5.34 -14.43 24.11
CA ALA A 14 -5.00 -13.11 23.60
C ALA A 14 -4.92 -13.22 22.07
N PHE A 15 -5.86 -12.61 21.38
CA PHE A 15 -5.77 -12.41 19.94
C PHE A 15 -4.53 -11.56 19.72
N ASN A 16 -3.42 -12.20 19.37
CA ASN A 16 -2.26 -11.48 18.84
C ASN A 16 -2.71 -10.85 17.52
N ALA A 17 -3.00 -9.55 17.56
CA ALA A 17 -3.20 -8.80 16.34
C ALA A 17 -2.00 -9.06 15.41
N PRO A 18 -2.22 -9.35 14.11
CA PRO A 18 -1.12 -9.66 13.22
C PRO A 18 -0.11 -8.50 13.26
N LYS A 19 1.16 -8.85 13.54
CA LYS A 19 2.24 -7.88 13.63
C LYS A 19 2.34 -7.12 12.31
N LEU A 20 2.35 -5.79 12.36
CA LEU A 20 2.51 -4.95 11.19
C LEU A 20 3.80 -5.29 10.46
N GLN A 21 3.69 -5.72 9.21
CA GLN A 21 4.83 -6.13 8.40
C GLN A 21 5.25 -5.00 7.46
N ASN A 22 6.39 -4.37 7.79
CA ASN A 22 7.06 -3.44 6.89
C ASN A 22 7.78 -4.22 5.78
N ILE A 23 7.53 -3.86 4.53
CA ILE A 23 8.15 -4.49 3.35
C ILE A 23 9.00 -3.52 2.53
N GLY A 24 9.21 -2.31 3.02
CA GLY A 24 10.03 -1.31 2.36
C GLY A 24 9.55 0.11 2.58
N SER A 25 9.90 0.98 1.65
CA SER A 25 9.44 2.37 1.60
C SER A 25 9.18 2.82 0.17
N ILE A 26 8.40 3.89 0.03
CA ILE A 26 8.09 4.50 -1.27
C ILE A 26 8.54 5.95 -1.22
N TYR A 27 9.24 6.39 -2.27
CA TYR A 27 9.66 7.77 -2.50
C TYR A 27 9.01 8.33 -3.76
N ILE A 28 8.29 9.43 -3.62
CA ILE A 28 7.63 10.15 -4.72
C ILE A 28 8.20 11.58 -4.76
N PRO A 29 9.25 11.81 -5.55
CA PRO A 29 9.97 13.09 -5.57
C PRO A 29 9.07 14.30 -5.88
N SER A 30 8.17 14.17 -6.84
CA SER A 30 7.32 15.28 -7.30
C SER A 30 6.40 15.87 -6.24
N ILE A 31 6.08 15.11 -5.20
CA ILE A 31 5.29 15.58 -4.06
C ILE A 31 6.05 15.56 -2.74
N GLY A 32 7.36 15.28 -2.78
CA GLY A 32 8.27 15.32 -1.63
C GLY A 32 7.95 14.31 -0.53
N VAL A 33 7.44 13.14 -0.88
CA VAL A 33 7.01 12.12 0.09
C VAL A 33 7.95 10.93 0.11
N THR A 34 8.38 10.56 1.32
CA THR A 34 8.97 9.25 1.62
C THR A 34 8.23 8.66 2.80
N ALA A 35 7.69 7.48 2.66
CA ALA A 35 6.96 6.82 3.74
C ALA A 35 7.11 5.29 3.68
N PRO A 36 6.99 4.61 4.83
CA PRO A 36 7.04 3.14 4.88
C PRO A 36 5.93 2.50 4.07
N LEU A 37 6.22 1.31 3.55
CA LEU A 37 5.25 0.44 2.90
C LEU A 37 5.03 -0.80 3.77
N HIS A 38 3.77 -1.07 4.08
CA HIS A 38 3.37 -2.23 4.89
C HIS A 38 2.50 -3.19 4.08
N MET A 39 2.50 -4.46 4.49
CA MET A 39 1.53 -5.42 3.98
C MET A 39 0.13 -5.09 4.50
N GLY A 40 -0.85 -5.14 3.60
CA GLY A 40 -2.25 -4.91 3.94
C GLY A 40 -2.67 -3.43 3.94
N ILE A 41 -3.97 -3.22 3.90
CA ILE A 41 -4.60 -1.90 3.84
C ILE A 41 -5.48 -1.59 5.04
N GLY A 42 -5.29 -2.33 6.13
CA GLY A 42 -5.97 -2.05 7.39
C GLY A 42 -5.48 -0.75 8.04
N SER A 43 -6.20 -0.27 9.04
CA SER A 43 -5.86 0.97 9.74
C SER A 43 -4.42 0.98 10.26
N ALA A 44 -3.96 -0.13 10.83
CA ALA A 44 -2.59 -0.25 11.35
C ALA A 44 -1.51 0.05 10.28
N SER A 45 -1.73 -0.39 9.03
CA SER A 45 -0.82 -0.10 7.91
C SER A 45 -0.92 1.35 7.45
N LEU A 46 -2.14 1.82 7.19
CA LEU A 46 -2.39 3.13 6.59
C LEU A 46 -2.10 4.29 7.54
N GLU A 47 -2.20 4.09 8.84
CA GLU A 47 -1.80 5.08 9.84
C GLU A 47 -0.28 5.33 9.87
N LYS A 48 0.51 4.36 9.43
CA LYS A 48 1.97 4.41 9.47
C LYS A 48 2.64 4.60 8.10
N GLY A 49 1.85 4.74 7.03
CA GLY A 49 2.39 4.98 5.71
C GLY A 49 1.50 4.44 4.59
N PHE A 50 2.13 3.79 3.64
CA PHE A 50 1.45 3.11 2.53
C PHE A 50 1.09 1.67 2.90
N GLY A 51 0.00 1.17 2.31
CA GLY A 51 -0.40 -0.22 2.41
C GLY A 51 -0.41 -0.91 1.04
N LEU A 52 0.16 -2.11 0.97
CA LEU A 52 0.04 -2.97 -0.20
C LEU A 52 -1.29 -3.73 -0.14
N TRP A 53 -2.09 -3.62 -1.19
CA TRP A 53 -3.34 -4.37 -1.30
C TRP A 53 -3.06 -5.87 -1.28
N PRO A 54 -3.78 -6.66 -0.46
CA PRO A 54 -3.55 -8.11 -0.35
C PRO A 54 -3.64 -8.81 -1.71
N ASN A 55 -2.78 -9.80 -1.91
CA ASN A 55 -2.73 -10.63 -3.12
C ASN A 55 -2.44 -9.86 -4.42
N THR A 56 -1.83 -8.69 -4.34
CA THR A 56 -1.29 -7.98 -5.50
C THR A 56 0.21 -8.18 -5.61
N ALA A 57 0.78 -7.82 -6.76
CA ALA A 57 2.20 -8.03 -7.02
C ALA A 57 3.10 -7.24 -6.07
N LEU A 58 4.21 -7.82 -5.67
CA LEU A 58 5.25 -7.11 -4.93
C LEU A 58 5.94 -6.08 -5.84
N PRO A 59 6.48 -4.98 -5.28
CA PRO A 59 7.19 -3.99 -6.07
C PRO A 59 8.30 -4.60 -6.92
N GLY A 60 8.34 -4.24 -8.20
CA GLY A 60 9.30 -4.76 -9.17
C GLY A 60 8.95 -6.10 -9.80
N SER A 61 7.91 -6.77 -9.32
CA SER A 61 7.44 -8.05 -9.86
C SER A 61 6.41 -7.86 -10.97
N ARG A 62 6.25 -8.89 -11.79
CA ARG A 62 5.20 -8.93 -12.81
C ARG A 62 3.83 -8.85 -12.17
N GLY A 63 2.96 -8.04 -12.75
CA GLY A 63 1.61 -7.82 -12.27
C GLY A 63 1.37 -6.38 -11.83
N ASN A 64 0.27 -6.16 -11.15
CA ASN A 64 -0.15 -4.88 -10.64
C ASN A 64 0.15 -4.78 -9.14
N THR A 65 1.09 -3.94 -8.77
CA THR A 65 1.40 -3.59 -7.37
C THR A 65 0.44 -2.50 -6.92
N VAL A 66 -0.55 -2.85 -6.10
CA VAL A 66 -1.62 -1.90 -5.72
C VAL A 66 -1.36 -1.31 -4.34
N ILE A 67 -1.27 0.01 -4.28
CA ILE A 67 -0.86 0.79 -3.11
C ILE A 67 -1.99 1.73 -2.69
N ALA A 68 -2.39 1.62 -1.43
CA ALA A 68 -3.29 2.55 -0.79
C ALA A 68 -2.53 3.50 0.14
N GLY A 69 -3.03 4.71 0.29
CA GLY A 69 -2.51 5.67 1.25
C GLY A 69 -3.58 6.67 1.66
N HIS A 70 -3.48 7.18 2.89
CA HIS A 70 -4.34 8.25 3.35
C HIS A 70 -4.04 9.56 2.65
N ARG A 71 -5.07 10.37 2.46
CA ARG A 71 -4.94 11.69 1.86
C ARG A 71 -4.97 12.82 2.90
N THR A 72 -5.72 12.66 3.97
CA THR A 72 -5.95 13.74 4.95
C THR A 72 -5.66 13.37 6.40
N SER A 73 -5.46 12.10 6.70
CA SER A 73 -5.23 11.63 8.06
C SER A 73 -3.84 11.01 8.26
N HIS A 74 -3.35 11.02 9.48
CA HIS A 74 -2.06 10.50 9.91
C HIS A 74 -0.91 11.08 9.08
N LEU A 75 -0.04 10.24 8.51
CA LEU A 75 1.11 10.70 7.71
C LEU A 75 0.73 11.30 6.36
N ARG A 76 -0.52 11.13 5.90
CA ARG A 76 -1.05 11.70 4.65
C ARG A 76 -0.13 11.53 3.42
N PRO A 77 0.41 10.33 3.16
CA PRO A 77 1.42 10.21 2.12
C PRO A 77 0.89 10.53 0.72
N LEU A 78 -0.42 10.47 0.52
CA LEU A 78 -1.07 10.78 -0.75
C LEU A 78 -1.90 12.08 -0.71
N PHE A 79 -1.56 13.02 0.20
CA PHE A 79 -2.23 14.33 0.24
C PHE A 79 -2.24 15.02 -1.12
N TYR A 80 -1.10 15.01 -1.82
CA TYR A 80 -0.91 15.60 -3.14
C TYR A 80 -0.97 14.60 -4.29
N ILE A 81 -1.74 13.51 -4.17
CA ILE A 81 -1.85 12.51 -5.23
C ILE A 81 -2.30 13.12 -6.58
N ASP A 82 -3.15 14.13 -6.52
CA ASP A 82 -3.65 14.86 -7.69
C ASP A 82 -2.61 15.81 -8.34
N LYS A 83 -1.45 15.98 -7.72
CA LYS A 83 -0.31 16.73 -8.26
C LYS A 83 0.73 15.84 -8.91
N ILE A 84 0.62 14.55 -8.79
CA ILE A 84 1.49 13.60 -9.50
C ILE A 84 1.13 13.66 -10.98
N ALA A 85 2.12 13.98 -11.81
CA ALA A 85 1.94 14.15 -13.24
C ALA A 85 2.37 12.91 -14.04
N ILE A 86 1.80 12.72 -15.22
CA ILE A 86 2.29 11.73 -16.18
C ILE A 86 3.77 12.01 -16.47
N GLY A 87 4.60 10.99 -16.41
CA GLY A 87 6.05 11.09 -16.56
C GLY A 87 6.84 11.18 -15.25
N ASP A 88 6.17 11.47 -14.12
CA ASP A 88 6.82 11.48 -12.81
C ASP A 88 7.34 10.09 -12.43
N ILE A 89 8.43 10.07 -11.65
CA ILE A 89 9.09 8.86 -11.22
C ILE A 89 8.70 8.54 -9.78
N ILE A 90 8.45 7.27 -9.53
CA ILE A 90 8.17 6.72 -8.19
C ILE A 90 9.18 5.60 -7.91
N TYR A 91 9.79 5.62 -6.73
CA TYR A 91 10.75 4.63 -6.29
C TYR A 91 10.19 3.77 -5.17
N PHE A 92 10.36 2.47 -5.29
CA PHE A 92 10.14 1.52 -4.20
C PHE A 92 11.49 0.98 -3.73
N TYR A 93 11.77 1.12 -2.46
CA TYR A 93 12.93 0.53 -1.82
C TYR A 93 12.48 -0.66 -1.00
N THR A 94 12.94 -1.84 -1.35
CA THR A 94 12.58 -3.10 -0.69
C THR A 94 13.81 -3.89 -0.27
N PRO A 95 13.67 -4.91 0.59
CA PRO A 95 14.79 -5.78 0.94
C PRO A 95 15.44 -6.48 -0.26
N THR A 96 14.69 -6.68 -1.36
CA THR A 96 15.19 -7.37 -2.56
C THR A 96 15.79 -6.45 -3.61
N GLY A 97 15.53 -5.16 -3.53
CA GLY A 97 16.06 -4.19 -4.49
C GLY A 97 15.24 -2.91 -4.59
N THR A 98 15.56 -2.13 -5.60
CA THR A 98 14.90 -0.86 -5.91
C THR A 98 14.11 -0.98 -7.20
N ALA A 99 12.81 -0.68 -7.15
CA ALA A 99 11.96 -0.61 -8.34
C ALA A 99 11.68 0.86 -8.69
N LYS A 100 11.88 1.19 -9.95
CA LYS A 100 11.66 2.54 -10.51
C LYS A 100 10.50 2.48 -11.48
N TYR A 101 9.44 3.22 -11.19
CA TYR A 101 8.23 3.30 -12.01
C TYR A 101 8.07 4.70 -12.59
N LYS A 102 7.45 4.79 -13.76
CA LYS A 102 7.08 6.05 -14.42
C LYS A 102 5.58 6.14 -14.53
N VAL A 103 5.00 7.24 -14.06
CA VAL A 103 3.56 7.49 -14.13
C VAL A 103 3.10 7.60 -15.58
N THR A 104 2.07 6.83 -15.93
CA THR A 104 1.53 6.74 -17.28
C THR A 104 0.08 7.22 -17.39
N LYS A 105 -0.66 7.18 -16.28
CA LYS A 105 -2.09 7.49 -16.30
C LYS A 105 -2.56 7.93 -14.91
N HIS A 106 -3.55 8.79 -14.88
CA HIS A 106 -4.37 9.04 -13.69
C HIS A 106 -5.84 9.10 -14.07
N GLN A 107 -6.71 8.76 -13.14
CA GLN A 107 -8.17 8.75 -13.32
C GLN A 107 -8.88 8.88 -11.98
N ILE A 108 -10.14 9.28 -12.03
CA ILE A 108 -11.03 9.32 -10.88
C ILE A 108 -12.06 8.20 -11.04
N VAL A 109 -12.23 7.39 -10.01
CA VAL A 109 -13.15 6.25 -10.02
C VAL A 109 -14.04 6.26 -8.78
N LYS A 110 -15.13 5.51 -8.82
CA LYS A 110 -16.00 5.30 -7.66
C LYS A 110 -15.34 4.37 -6.63
N PRO A 111 -15.70 4.45 -5.35
CA PRO A 111 -15.13 3.57 -4.32
C PRO A 111 -15.31 2.07 -4.60
N ARG A 112 -16.31 1.70 -5.37
CA ARG A 112 -16.62 0.32 -5.76
C ARG A 112 -15.76 -0.20 -6.93
N ALA A 113 -14.89 0.62 -7.49
CA ALA A 113 -14.07 0.26 -8.65
C ALA A 113 -12.91 -0.68 -8.28
N VAL A 114 -13.24 -1.82 -7.70
CA VAL A 114 -12.24 -2.85 -7.31
C VAL A 114 -11.45 -3.40 -8.49
N TRP A 115 -11.91 -3.18 -9.72
CA TRP A 115 -11.19 -3.55 -10.93
C TRP A 115 -9.80 -2.91 -11.07
N ILE A 116 -9.54 -1.78 -10.37
CA ILE A 116 -8.21 -1.17 -10.34
C ILE A 116 -7.16 -2.07 -9.69
N THR A 117 -7.58 -3.07 -8.93
CA THR A 117 -6.69 -4.04 -8.26
C THR A 117 -6.41 -5.28 -9.11
N ARG A 118 -7.02 -5.41 -10.29
CA ARG A 118 -6.85 -6.58 -11.16
C ARG A 118 -5.39 -6.76 -11.53
N GLN A 119 -4.95 -8.02 -11.51
CA GLN A 119 -3.61 -8.37 -11.94
C GLN A 119 -3.49 -8.36 -13.46
N THR A 120 -2.31 -8.06 -13.95
CA THR A 120 -1.98 -7.96 -15.37
C THR A 120 -0.71 -8.76 -15.67
N ARG A 121 -0.43 -8.96 -16.95
CA ARG A 121 0.86 -9.52 -17.40
C ARG A 121 1.95 -8.45 -17.50
N ALA A 122 1.57 -7.18 -17.46
CA ALA A 122 2.50 -6.06 -17.44
C ALA A 122 3.09 -5.85 -16.02
N TYR A 123 4.12 -5.04 -15.93
CA TYR A 123 4.74 -4.63 -14.68
C TYR A 123 4.26 -3.22 -14.35
N ILE A 124 3.21 -3.09 -13.55
CA ILE A 124 2.63 -1.80 -13.20
C ILE A 124 2.45 -1.63 -11.69
N ALA A 125 2.32 -0.39 -11.26
CA ALA A 125 1.90 -0.02 -9.92
C ALA A 125 0.68 0.91 -10.00
N THR A 126 -0.27 0.70 -9.12
CA THR A 126 -1.50 1.49 -9.01
C THR A 126 -1.58 2.09 -7.62
N PHE A 127 -1.59 3.40 -7.53
CA PHE A 127 -1.77 4.15 -6.28
C PHE A 127 -3.18 4.70 -6.22
N PHE A 128 -3.81 4.66 -5.06
CA PHE A 128 -5.10 5.31 -4.90
C PHE A 128 -5.29 5.90 -3.51
N ALA A 129 -6.09 6.95 -3.45
CA ALA A 129 -6.50 7.65 -2.24
C ALA A 129 -7.92 8.21 -2.40
N CYS A 130 -8.50 8.64 -1.29
CA CYS A 130 -9.82 9.28 -1.29
C CYS A 130 -9.81 10.58 -2.11
N HIS A 131 -10.91 10.86 -2.78
CA HIS A 131 -11.10 12.05 -3.62
C HIS A 131 -12.57 12.51 -3.58
N PRO A 132 -12.90 13.81 -3.69
CA PRO A 132 -12.00 14.97 -3.55
C PRO A 132 -11.37 15.08 -2.16
N LEU A 133 -10.49 16.04 -1.98
CA LEU A 133 -9.85 16.29 -0.69
C LEU A 133 -10.90 16.42 0.43
N ARG A 134 -10.70 15.72 1.54
CA ARG A 134 -11.62 15.59 2.68
C ARG A 134 -12.96 14.90 2.36
N SER A 135 -13.04 14.18 1.25
CA SER A 135 -14.20 13.41 0.84
C SER A 135 -13.83 11.95 0.55
N THR A 136 -14.79 11.05 0.78
CA THR A 136 -14.66 9.63 0.45
C THR A 136 -15.54 9.22 -0.74
N LYS A 137 -16.11 10.20 -1.44
CA LYS A 137 -17.05 9.96 -2.55
C LYS A 137 -16.44 9.25 -3.74
N GLU A 138 -15.15 9.48 -3.97
CA GLU A 138 -14.41 8.94 -5.11
C GLU A 138 -13.03 8.48 -4.70
N ARG A 139 -12.27 7.93 -5.65
CA ARG A 139 -10.85 7.60 -5.51
C ARG A 139 -10.08 8.25 -6.64
N TYR A 140 -9.00 8.92 -6.30
CA TYR A 140 -7.99 9.35 -7.26
C TYR A 140 -6.99 8.23 -7.45
N VAL A 141 -6.74 7.84 -8.69
CA VAL A 141 -5.92 6.69 -9.06
C VAL A 141 -4.78 7.13 -9.97
N VAL A 142 -3.57 6.74 -9.61
CA VAL A 142 -2.36 6.96 -10.42
C VAL A 142 -1.80 5.60 -10.81
N THR A 143 -1.56 5.39 -12.10
CA THR A 143 -0.95 4.18 -12.63
C THR A 143 0.44 4.49 -13.16
N ALA A 144 1.41 3.63 -12.86
CA ALA A 144 2.78 3.75 -13.30
C ALA A 144 3.31 2.43 -13.87
N SER A 145 4.21 2.51 -14.82
CA SER A 145 4.86 1.34 -15.44
C SER A 145 6.29 1.19 -14.96
N LEU A 146 6.73 -0.03 -14.71
CA LEU A 146 8.09 -0.32 -14.29
C LEU A 146 9.09 0.05 -15.40
N LEU A 147 10.07 0.88 -15.04
CA LEU A 147 11.19 1.22 -15.92
C LEU A 147 12.39 0.32 -15.66
N LYS A 148 12.68 0.07 -14.38
CA LYS A 148 13.88 -0.67 -13.98
C LYS A 148 13.69 -1.27 -12.59
N PHE A 149 14.14 -2.51 -12.42
CA PHE A 149 14.36 -3.12 -11.12
C PHE A 149 15.87 -3.37 -10.94
N THR A 150 16.44 -2.83 -9.88
CA THR A 150 17.83 -3.03 -9.52
C THR A 150 17.89 -3.93 -8.29
N PRO A 151 18.28 -5.21 -8.44
CA PRO A 151 18.40 -6.13 -7.33
C PRO A 151 19.43 -5.61 -6.31
N LYS A 152 19.14 -5.86 -5.04
CA LYS A 152 20.12 -5.59 -3.97
C LYS A 152 21.28 -6.58 -4.11
N LYS A 153 22.50 -6.07 -4.04
CA LYS A 153 23.69 -6.92 -4.08
C LYS A 153 23.69 -7.85 -2.87
N LYS A 154 23.88 -9.15 -3.11
CA LYS A 154 24.17 -10.10 -2.02
C LYS A 154 25.57 -9.81 -1.48
N ARG A 155 25.67 -9.70 -0.16
CA ARG A 155 26.97 -9.66 0.52
C ARG A 155 27.50 -11.07 0.71
#